data_3c7cbde75242880dcf4ce33a622391a5
#
_entry.id   3c7cbde75242880dcf4ce33a622391a5
#
_cell.length_a   1.000
_cell.length_b   1.000
_cell.length_c   1.000
_cell.angle_alpha   90.00
_cell.angle_beta   90.00
_cell.angle_gamma   90.00
#
_symmetry.space_group_name_H-M   'P 1'
#
loop_
_entity.id
_entity.type
_entity.pdbx_description
1 polymer ?
#
loop_
_entity_poly.entity_id
_entity_poly.type
_entity_poly.pdbx_seq_one_letter_code
_entity_poly.pdbx_strand_id
1 'polypeptide(L)'
;ITNGFSDSVRGQLAKFSVKENVSNGAFLDGDTICYNDYGKITRIMNIHDIKIPGMHNVENYLAAISAVWGLVDAETMVAVAKTFVGVAHRAEFVREVDGVKYYNDSIASSPTRTALGTLSLYKQKICIIAGGYDKHIPYEPLGPVINDKVKLLILLGDTAPKIEKAVKEASNYDADEIEIVNVTNMEEAVAVARERSTKGDIVSLSPASASFGLYKNFEER
;
A
#
# COMPACT_ATOMS: atom_id res chain seq x y z
N ILE A 1 -13.23 -6.98 -15.02
CA ILE A 1 -12.78 -8.36 -15.29
C ILE A 1 -13.64 -9.34 -14.49
N THR A 2 -13.81 -9.17 -13.17
CA THR A 2 -14.54 -10.13 -12.32
C THR A 2 -16.03 -10.25 -12.65
N ASN A 3 -16.67 -9.20 -13.13
CA ASN A 3 -18.10 -9.26 -13.55
C ASN A 3 -18.32 -10.22 -14.74
N GLY A 4 -17.31 -10.46 -15.58
CA GLY A 4 -17.40 -11.41 -16.70
C GLY A 4 -17.51 -12.87 -16.27
N PHE A 5 -17.27 -13.19 -15.00
CA PHE A 5 -17.39 -14.54 -14.46
C PHE A 5 -18.74 -14.82 -13.74
N SER A 6 -19.62 -13.81 -13.65
CA SER A 6 -20.88 -13.92 -12.90
C SER A 6 -21.73 -15.11 -13.34
N ASP A 7 -21.81 -15.34 -14.65
CA ASP A 7 -22.64 -16.41 -15.24
C ASP A 7 -22.03 -17.82 -15.07
N SER A 8 -20.78 -17.89 -14.65
CA SER A 8 -20.05 -19.15 -14.43
C SER A 8 -20.05 -19.60 -12.96
N VAL A 9 -20.59 -18.78 -12.05
CA VAL A 9 -20.62 -19.09 -10.62
C VAL A 9 -21.66 -20.17 -10.32
N ARG A 10 -21.23 -21.28 -9.70
CA ARG A 10 -22.10 -22.40 -9.32
C ARG A 10 -22.73 -22.22 -7.94
N GLY A 11 -22.25 -21.28 -7.14
CA GLY A 11 -22.73 -20.99 -5.80
C GLY A 11 -23.44 -19.65 -5.71
N GLN A 12 -23.60 -19.14 -4.51
CA GLN A 12 -24.15 -17.81 -4.28
C GLN A 12 -23.14 -16.75 -4.70
N LEU A 13 -23.56 -15.82 -5.56
CA LEU A 13 -22.74 -14.70 -5.99
C LEU A 13 -22.96 -13.52 -5.02
N ALA A 14 -21.92 -13.14 -4.30
CA ALA A 14 -21.86 -11.89 -3.57
C ALA A 14 -20.85 -10.95 -4.25
N LYS A 15 -21.21 -9.69 -4.41
CA LYS A 15 -20.36 -8.65 -5.02
C LYS A 15 -19.91 -7.67 -3.95
N PHE A 16 -18.92 -6.85 -4.28
CA PHE A 16 -18.57 -5.68 -3.45
C PHE A 16 -18.24 -4.48 -4.32
N SER A 17 -18.52 -3.28 -3.82
CA SER A 17 -18.25 -2.04 -4.55
C SER A 17 -18.07 -0.85 -3.60
N VAL A 18 -17.08 0.01 -3.92
CA VAL A 18 -16.93 1.34 -3.29
C VAL A 18 -17.67 2.45 -4.06
N LYS A 19 -18.21 2.12 -5.25
CA LYS A 19 -18.77 3.11 -6.17
C LYS A 19 -20.30 3.10 -6.23
N GLU A 20 -20.90 1.96 -6.00
CA GLU A 20 -22.33 1.74 -6.20
C GLU A 20 -22.89 0.67 -5.25
N ASN A 21 -24.18 0.75 -4.99
CA ASN A 21 -24.91 -0.30 -4.28
C ASN A 21 -24.99 -1.55 -5.16
N VAL A 22 -24.84 -2.71 -4.55
CA VAL A 22 -24.94 -4.03 -5.18
C VAL A 22 -26.18 -4.75 -4.69
N SER A 23 -26.81 -5.60 -5.51
CA SER A 23 -28.04 -6.32 -5.16
C SER A 23 -27.83 -7.38 -4.07
N ASN A 24 -26.64 -7.98 -4.00
CA ASN A 24 -26.21 -8.90 -2.95
C ASN A 24 -24.72 -8.69 -2.71
N GLY A 25 -24.35 -8.24 -1.49
CA GLY A 25 -22.98 -8.01 -1.11
C GLY A 25 -22.72 -6.71 -0.38
N ALA A 26 -21.45 -6.43 -0.12
CA ALA A 26 -21.03 -5.26 0.63
C ALA A 26 -20.76 -4.06 -0.29
N PHE A 27 -21.16 -2.87 0.15
CA PHE A 27 -20.93 -1.63 -0.59
C PHE A 27 -20.67 -0.46 0.36
N LEU A 28 -20.13 0.61 -0.20
CA LEU A 28 -19.87 1.85 0.53
C LEU A 28 -21.00 2.86 0.26
N ASP A 29 -21.64 3.35 1.35
CA ASP A 29 -22.63 4.43 1.34
C ASP A 29 -22.08 5.61 2.12
N GLY A 30 -21.56 6.62 1.42
CA GLY A 30 -20.73 7.66 2.03
C GLY A 30 -19.51 7.03 2.71
N ASP A 31 -19.37 7.25 4.02
CA ASP A 31 -18.30 6.65 4.84
C ASP A 31 -18.75 5.39 5.59
N THR A 32 -19.92 4.82 5.24
CA THR A 32 -20.46 3.65 5.94
C THR A 32 -20.38 2.40 5.04
N ILE A 33 -19.77 1.35 5.55
CA ILE A 33 -19.84 0.01 4.96
C ILE A 33 -21.20 -0.59 5.26
N CYS A 34 -21.91 -0.97 4.22
CA CYS A 34 -23.21 -1.59 4.26
C CYS A 34 -23.17 -2.96 3.57
N TYR A 35 -24.09 -3.84 3.93
CA TYR A 35 -24.40 -5.06 3.18
C TYR A 35 -25.84 -5.00 2.67
N ASN A 36 -26.04 -5.30 1.40
CA ASN A 36 -27.35 -5.48 0.79
C ASN A 36 -27.60 -6.98 0.59
N ASP A 37 -28.63 -7.50 1.23
CA ASP A 37 -29.11 -8.86 1.07
C ASP A 37 -30.45 -8.80 0.30
N TYR A 38 -30.37 -8.76 -1.02
CA TYR A 38 -31.50 -8.69 -1.95
C TYR A 38 -32.57 -7.64 -1.57
N GLY A 39 -32.13 -6.46 -1.19
CA GLY A 39 -32.99 -5.33 -0.83
C GLY A 39 -33.04 -5.02 0.67
N LYS A 40 -32.62 -5.96 1.53
CA LYS A 40 -32.46 -5.70 2.97
C LYS A 40 -31.05 -5.14 3.23
N ILE A 41 -30.97 -3.84 3.46
CA ILE A 41 -29.70 -3.15 3.73
C ILE A 41 -29.41 -3.14 5.23
N THR A 42 -28.21 -3.62 5.59
CA THR A 42 -27.67 -3.56 6.95
C THR A 42 -26.46 -2.63 6.96
N ARG A 43 -26.45 -1.61 7.82
CA ARG A 43 -25.30 -0.73 8.07
C ARG A 43 -24.39 -1.42 9.08
N ILE A 44 -23.09 -1.58 8.75
CA ILE A 44 -22.16 -2.39 9.54
C ILE A 44 -21.21 -1.52 10.35
N MET A 45 -20.40 -0.68 9.67
CA MET A 45 -19.38 0.15 10.32
C MET A 45 -19.02 1.38 9.50
N ASN A 46 -18.39 2.35 10.15
CA ASN A 46 -17.76 3.48 9.45
C ASN A 46 -16.35 3.07 8.98
N ILE A 47 -15.91 3.58 7.81
CA ILE A 47 -14.56 3.29 7.31
C ILE A 47 -13.46 3.79 8.25
N HIS A 48 -13.74 4.81 9.07
CA HIS A 48 -12.81 5.33 10.08
C HIS A 48 -12.64 4.41 11.30
N ASP A 49 -13.48 3.39 11.45
CA ASP A 49 -13.29 2.30 12.44
C ASP A 49 -12.19 1.33 12.00
N ILE A 50 -11.83 1.30 10.71
CA ILE A 50 -10.78 0.44 10.17
C ILE A 50 -9.42 0.99 10.58
N LYS A 51 -8.67 0.22 11.38
CA LYS A 51 -7.39 0.65 11.92
C LYS A 51 -6.28 0.74 10.88
N ILE A 52 -6.30 -0.14 9.87
CA ILE A 52 -5.33 -0.13 8.77
C ILE A 52 -5.71 0.93 7.73
N PRO A 53 -4.77 1.83 7.33
CA PRO A 53 -5.09 2.96 6.48
C PRO A 53 -5.26 2.58 5.00
N GLY A 54 -5.99 3.43 4.27
CA GLY A 54 -6.07 3.39 2.82
C GLY A 54 -7.36 2.79 2.26
N MET A 55 -7.86 3.38 1.17
CA MET A 55 -9.11 2.98 0.52
C MET A 55 -9.06 1.53 0.00
N HIS A 56 -7.90 1.05 -0.43
CA HIS A 56 -7.72 -0.35 -0.82
C HIS A 56 -7.99 -1.33 0.34
N ASN A 57 -7.78 -0.91 1.60
CA ASN A 57 -8.15 -1.72 2.76
C ASN A 57 -9.66 -1.69 3.00
N VAL A 58 -10.34 -0.58 2.72
CA VAL A 58 -11.80 -0.55 2.71
C VAL A 58 -12.35 -1.56 1.68
N GLU A 59 -11.78 -1.59 0.47
CA GLU A 59 -12.13 -2.60 -0.55
C GLU A 59 -11.89 -4.04 -0.07
N ASN A 60 -10.78 -4.29 0.63
CA ASN A 60 -10.50 -5.60 1.24
C ASN A 60 -11.54 -5.98 2.30
N TYR A 61 -11.97 -5.02 3.13
CA TYR A 61 -13.05 -5.25 4.11
C TYR A 61 -14.38 -5.53 3.43
N LEU A 62 -14.75 -4.79 2.39
CA LEU A 62 -15.95 -5.08 1.60
C LEU A 62 -15.93 -6.49 1.03
N ALA A 63 -14.79 -6.92 0.46
CA ALA A 63 -14.62 -8.27 -0.05
C ALA A 63 -14.74 -9.33 1.04
N ALA A 64 -14.05 -9.14 2.18
CA ALA A 64 -14.09 -10.05 3.32
C ALA A 64 -15.51 -10.17 3.91
N ILE A 65 -16.20 -9.05 4.13
CA ILE A 65 -17.57 -9.00 4.61
C ILE A 65 -18.50 -9.77 3.66
N SER A 66 -18.35 -9.54 2.34
CA SER A 66 -19.14 -10.26 1.34
C SER A 66 -18.91 -11.78 1.38
N ALA A 67 -17.70 -12.21 1.69
CA ALA A 67 -17.34 -13.63 1.75
C ALA A 67 -17.87 -14.32 3.03
N VAL A 68 -17.96 -13.59 4.15
CA VAL A 68 -18.31 -14.17 5.46
C VAL A 68 -19.73 -13.80 5.93
N TRP A 69 -20.53 -13.10 5.11
CA TRP A 69 -21.89 -12.70 5.46
C TRP A 69 -22.76 -13.91 5.77
N GLY A 70 -23.44 -13.85 6.92
CA GLY A 70 -24.23 -14.96 7.42
C GLY A 70 -23.46 -16.03 8.20
N LEU A 71 -22.10 -15.98 8.16
CA LEU A 71 -21.23 -16.85 8.97
C LEU A 71 -20.71 -16.13 10.22
N VAL A 72 -20.54 -14.81 10.14
CA VAL A 72 -20.00 -13.95 11.19
C VAL A 72 -20.99 -12.81 11.42
N ASP A 73 -21.24 -12.45 12.68
CA ASP A 73 -22.08 -11.32 13.05
C ASP A 73 -21.37 -9.97 12.82
N ALA A 74 -22.16 -8.91 12.67
CA ALA A 74 -21.64 -7.57 12.41
C ALA A 74 -20.78 -7.01 13.55
N GLU A 75 -21.07 -7.36 14.79
CA GLU A 75 -20.29 -6.89 15.96
C GLU A 75 -18.86 -7.44 15.92
N THR A 76 -18.70 -8.72 15.58
CA THR A 76 -17.41 -9.35 15.37
C THR A 76 -16.65 -8.71 14.21
N MET A 77 -17.30 -8.41 13.08
CA MET A 77 -16.68 -7.72 11.95
C MET A 77 -16.14 -6.34 12.36
N VAL A 78 -16.92 -5.59 13.14
CA VAL A 78 -16.51 -4.27 13.68
C VAL A 78 -15.33 -4.41 14.65
N ALA A 79 -15.38 -5.41 15.55
CA ALA A 79 -14.30 -5.65 16.50
C ALA A 79 -12.98 -5.98 15.79
N VAL A 80 -13.01 -6.78 14.74
CA VAL A 80 -11.84 -7.06 13.89
C VAL A 80 -11.33 -5.79 13.22
N ALA A 81 -12.22 -4.97 12.64
CA ALA A 81 -11.82 -3.72 11.98
C ALA A 81 -11.08 -2.76 12.94
N LYS A 82 -11.53 -2.67 14.19
CA LYS A 82 -10.94 -1.81 15.24
C LYS A 82 -9.64 -2.35 15.83
N THR A 83 -9.38 -3.64 15.72
CA THR A 83 -8.24 -4.29 16.39
C THR A 83 -7.16 -4.78 15.43
N PHE A 84 -7.50 -5.11 14.20
CA PHE A 84 -6.55 -5.62 13.23
C PHE A 84 -5.55 -4.54 12.80
N VAL A 85 -4.29 -4.76 13.12
CA VAL A 85 -3.18 -3.80 12.87
C VAL A 85 -2.48 -4.00 11.53
N GLY A 86 -2.95 -4.93 10.71
CA GLY A 86 -2.34 -5.25 9.42
C GLY A 86 -1.48 -6.52 9.46
N VAL A 87 -0.80 -6.78 8.35
CA VAL A 87 0.09 -7.92 8.15
C VAL A 87 1.53 -7.41 8.17
N ALA A 88 2.43 -8.18 8.77
CA ALA A 88 3.86 -7.89 8.76
C ALA A 88 4.37 -7.61 7.33
N HIS A 89 5.33 -6.74 7.20
CA HIS A 89 5.94 -6.29 5.94
C HIS A 89 4.98 -5.61 4.93
N ARG A 90 3.77 -5.21 5.38
CA ARG A 90 2.78 -4.53 4.52
C ARG A 90 2.36 -3.19 5.12
N ALA A 91 3.07 -2.12 4.77
CA ALA A 91 2.94 -0.80 5.38
C ALA A 91 2.93 -0.88 6.92
N GLU A 92 3.71 -1.80 7.46
CA GLU A 92 3.81 -2.11 8.88
C GLU A 92 4.50 -0.96 9.60
N PHE A 93 3.84 -0.39 10.61
CA PHE A 93 4.49 0.58 11.50
C PHE A 93 5.51 -0.15 12.38
N VAL A 94 6.80 0.21 12.24
CA VAL A 94 7.88 -0.40 13.00
C VAL A 94 8.10 0.34 14.32
N ARG A 95 8.39 1.64 14.23
CA ARG A 95 8.61 2.50 15.40
C ARG A 95 8.64 3.98 15.01
N GLU A 96 8.65 4.82 16.04
CA GLU A 96 8.97 6.25 15.92
C GLU A 96 10.30 6.53 16.68
N VAL A 97 11.22 7.24 16.03
CA VAL A 97 12.51 7.66 16.61
C VAL A 97 12.68 9.14 16.31
N ASP A 98 12.89 9.95 17.34
CA ASP A 98 13.10 11.40 17.25
C ASP A 98 11.98 12.14 16.49
N GLY A 99 10.75 11.59 16.55
CA GLY A 99 9.57 12.12 15.86
C GLY A 99 9.50 11.73 14.37
N VAL A 100 10.38 10.86 13.88
CA VAL A 100 10.33 10.25 12.55
C VAL A 100 9.69 8.87 12.64
N LYS A 101 8.69 8.60 11.78
CA LYS A 101 7.97 7.31 11.75
C LYS A 101 8.55 6.39 10.69
N TYR A 102 8.89 5.18 11.09
CA TYR A 102 9.48 4.15 10.23
C TYR A 102 8.46 3.07 9.92
N TYR A 103 8.32 2.78 8.62
CA TYR A 103 7.40 1.75 8.10
C TYR A 103 8.13 0.70 7.29
N ASN A 104 7.71 -0.55 7.42
CA ASN A 104 8.17 -1.67 6.62
C ASN A 104 7.08 -2.10 5.62
N ASP A 105 7.32 -1.87 4.34
CA ASP A 105 6.49 -2.37 3.24
C ASP A 105 7.33 -3.22 2.27
N SER A 106 8.19 -4.07 2.84
CA SER A 106 9.10 -4.94 2.07
C SER A 106 8.38 -5.83 1.06
N ILE A 107 7.10 -6.14 1.27
CA ILE A 107 6.26 -6.89 0.31
C ILE A 107 5.93 -6.07 -0.95
N ALA A 108 6.15 -4.76 -0.98
CA ALA A 108 5.94 -3.90 -2.15
C ALA A 108 7.03 -4.13 -3.22
N SER A 109 7.04 -5.33 -3.81
CA SER A 109 8.08 -5.84 -4.70
C SER A 109 7.82 -5.57 -6.18
N SER A 110 7.04 -4.52 -6.51
CA SER A 110 6.82 -4.04 -7.87
C SER A 110 6.51 -2.54 -7.90
N PRO A 111 6.79 -1.84 -9.03
CA PRO A 111 6.51 -0.42 -9.18
C PRO A 111 5.05 -0.05 -8.91
N THR A 112 4.10 -0.79 -9.48
CA THR A 112 2.66 -0.56 -9.27
C THR A 112 2.27 -0.68 -7.81
N ARG A 113 2.81 -1.68 -7.11
CA ARG A 113 2.52 -1.89 -5.69
C ARG A 113 3.02 -0.73 -4.82
N THR A 114 4.22 -0.23 -5.10
CA THR A 114 4.77 0.93 -4.39
C THR A 114 3.96 2.19 -4.70
N ALA A 115 3.65 2.46 -5.97
CA ALA A 115 2.89 3.65 -6.37
C ALA A 115 1.48 3.67 -5.78
N LEU A 116 0.69 2.63 -6.02
CA LEU A 116 -0.73 2.57 -5.63
C LEU A 116 -0.94 2.12 -4.18
N GLY A 117 -0.03 1.35 -3.63
CA GLY A 117 -0.05 0.92 -2.24
C GLY A 117 0.58 1.98 -1.33
N THR A 118 1.90 1.97 -1.24
CA THR A 118 2.63 2.77 -0.25
C THR A 118 2.50 4.28 -0.44
N LEU A 119 2.81 4.78 -1.65
CA LEU A 119 2.86 6.23 -1.88
C LEU A 119 1.48 6.89 -1.80
N SER A 120 0.42 6.15 -2.08
CA SER A 120 -0.96 6.64 -1.97
C SER A 120 -1.46 6.80 -0.51
N LEU A 121 -0.81 6.16 0.46
CA LEU A 121 -1.22 6.20 1.87
C LEU A 121 -0.99 7.57 2.52
N TYR A 122 -0.01 8.31 2.04
CA TYR A 122 0.46 9.52 2.71
C TYR A 122 0.08 10.77 1.94
N LYS A 123 -0.38 11.80 2.69
CA LYS A 123 -0.71 13.12 2.11
C LYS A 123 0.54 13.97 1.87
N GLN A 124 1.57 13.80 2.70
CA GLN A 124 2.85 14.50 2.62
C GLN A 124 3.86 13.76 1.76
N LYS A 125 4.91 14.44 1.29
CA LYS A 125 6.09 13.79 0.72
C LYS A 125 6.82 12.99 1.80
N ILE A 126 7.27 11.78 1.45
CA ILE A 126 7.94 10.86 2.38
C ILE A 126 9.37 10.54 1.92
N CYS A 127 10.13 9.88 2.77
CA CYS A 127 11.41 9.27 2.44
C CYS A 127 11.18 7.79 2.13
N ILE A 128 11.72 7.29 1.02
CA ILE A 128 11.62 5.85 0.71
C ILE A 128 13.01 5.23 0.48
N ILE A 129 13.11 3.96 0.89
CA ILE A 129 14.22 3.08 0.53
C ILE A 129 13.68 2.15 -0.55
N ALA A 130 14.27 2.22 -1.77
CA ALA A 130 13.79 1.50 -2.93
C ALA A 130 14.93 0.81 -3.69
N GLY A 131 14.56 -0.19 -4.50
CA GLY A 131 15.49 -0.98 -5.30
C GLY A 131 15.62 -2.42 -4.83
N GLY A 132 16.42 -3.19 -5.55
CA GLY A 132 16.61 -4.62 -5.34
C GLY A 132 16.83 -5.36 -6.67
N TYR A 133 16.35 -6.60 -6.76
CA TYR A 133 16.50 -7.46 -7.92
C TYR A 133 15.55 -7.06 -9.07
N ASP A 134 16.07 -7.13 -10.29
CA ASP A 134 15.35 -6.76 -11.50
C ASP A 134 14.49 -7.91 -12.04
N LYS A 135 13.18 -7.76 -11.99
CA LYS A 135 12.19 -8.66 -12.61
C LYS A 135 11.87 -8.29 -14.07
N HIS A 136 12.61 -7.35 -14.67
CA HIS A 136 12.34 -6.81 -16.00
C HIS A 136 10.95 -6.17 -16.14
N ILE A 137 10.48 -5.54 -15.07
CA ILE A 137 9.24 -4.75 -15.05
C ILE A 137 9.59 -3.30 -15.37
N PRO A 138 8.77 -2.58 -16.16
CA PRO A 138 8.99 -1.17 -16.46
C PRO A 138 8.84 -0.29 -15.21
N TYR A 139 9.77 0.66 -15.01
CA TYR A 139 9.78 1.62 -13.89
C TYR A 139 9.28 3.00 -14.29
N GLU A 140 9.16 3.28 -15.60
CA GLU A 140 8.74 4.59 -16.12
C GLU A 140 7.44 5.11 -15.50
N PRO A 141 6.38 4.28 -15.28
CA PRO A 141 5.16 4.75 -14.65
C PRO A 141 5.31 5.15 -13.17
N LEU A 142 6.38 4.68 -12.51
CA LEU A 142 6.66 5.01 -11.11
C LEU A 142 7.30 6.39 -10.95
N GLY A 143 8.09 6.84 -11.94
CA GLY A 143 8.84 8.09 -11.87
C GLY A 143 8.00 9.31 -11.49
N PRO A 144 6.91 9.63 -12.21
CA PRO A 144 6.06 10.77 -11.87
C PRO A 144 5.47 10.69 -10.45
N VAL A 145 5.10 9.48 -10.01
CA VAL A 145 4.52 9.28 -8.67
C VAL A 145 5.56 9.51 -7.57
N ILE A 146 6.80 9.08 -7.80
CA ILE A 146 7.91 9.37 -6.88
C ILE A 146 8.14 10.89 -6.78
N ASN A 147 8.20 11.61 -7.89
CA ASN A 147 8.42 13.06 -7.88
C ASN A 147 7.33 13.82 -7.10
N ASP A 148 6.08 13.35 -7.17
CA ASP A 148 4.97 13.95 -6.43
C ASP A 148 4.98 13.62 -4.94
N LYS A 149 5.48 12.43 -4.56
CA LYS A 149 5.26 11.84 -3.23
C LYS A 149 6.51 11.63 -2.39
N VAL A 150 7.70 11.79 -2.98
CA VAL A 150 8.97 11.49 -2.30
C VAL A 150 9.83 12.73 -2.27
N LYS A 151 10.45 13.00 -1.11
CA LYS A 151 11.44 14.06 -0.94
C LYS A 151 12.87 13.52 -0.80
N LEU A 152 13.01 12.26 -0.35
CA LEU A 152 14.29 11.57 -0.24
C LEU A 152 14.12 10.15 -0.79
N LEU A 153 14.80 9.85 -1.88
CA LEU A 153 14.84 8.57 -2.55
C LEU A 153 16.19 7.90 -2.31
N ILE A 154 16.20 6.87 -1.48
CA ILE A 154 17.40 6.09 -1.19
C ILE A 154 17.35 4.82 -2.02
N LEU A 155 18.35 4.62 -2.85
CA LEU A 155 18.37 3.57 -3.86
C LEU A 155 19.48 2.54 -3.60
N LEU A 156 19.14 1.24 -3.74
CA LEU A 156 20.11 0.16 -3.65
C LEU A 156 19.77 -1.00 -4.62
N GLY A 157 20.77 -1.82 -4.94
CA GLY A 157 20.64 -3.01 -5.78
C GLY A 157 20.48 -2.74 -7.27
N ASP A 158 20.23 -3.80 -8.04
CA ASP A 158 20.30 -3.81 -9.52
C ASP A 158 19.33 -2.83 -10.19
N THR A 159 18.19 -2.57 -9.55
CA THR A 159 17.16 -1.70 -10.11
C THR A 159 17.35 -0.23 -9.78
N ALA A 160 18.30 0.13 -8.92
CA ALA A 160 18.57 1.51 -8.55
C ALA A 160 18.76 2.45 -9.76
N PRO A 161 19.60 2.12 -10.76
CA PRO A 161 19.77 2.97 -11.94
C PRO A 161 18.50 3.12 -12.78
N LYS A 162 17.63 2.08 -12.81
CA LYS A 162 16.38 2.12 -13.57
C LYS A 162 15.34 3.00 -12.90
N ILE A 163 15.25 2.95 -11.58
CA ILE A 163 14.35 3.79 -10.79
C ILE A 163 14.80 5.25 -10.90
N GLU A 164 16.09 5.51 -10.70
CA GLU A 164 16.66 6.85 -10.83
C GLU A 164 16.40 7.45 -12.20
N LYS A 165 16.63 6.67 -13.27
CA LYS A 165 16.36 7.09 -14.65
C LYS A 165 14.87 7.44 -14.81
N ALA A 166 13.95 6.57 -14.39
CA ALA A 166 12.52 6.81 -14.49
C ALA A 166 12.07 8.09 -13.76
N VAL A 167 12.67 8.39 -12.61
CA VAL A 167 12.43 9.62 -11.84
C VAL A 167 12.93 10.86 -12.60
N LYS A 168 14.18 10.83 -13.08
CA LYS A 168 14.82 11.98 -13.75
C LYS A 168 14.25 12.27 -15.14
N GLU A 169 13.74 11.25 -15.85
CA GLU A 169 13.13 11.41 -17.18
C GLU A 169 11.64 11.77 -17.12
N ALA A 170 11.02 11.75 -15.94
CA ALA A 170 9.61 12.12 -15.79
C ALA A 170 9.42 13.64 -15.99
N SER A 171 8.32 14.03 -16.63
CA SER A 171 8.03 15.43 -16.99
C SER A 171 7.86 16.37 -15.78
N ASN A 172 7.59 15.82 -14.60
CA ASN A 172 7.45 16.54 -13.34
C ASN A 172 8.70 16.44 -12.43
N TYR A 173 9.86 16.07 -13.00
CA TYR A 173 11.11 16.01 -12.24
C TYR A 173 11.59 17.42 -11.89
N ASP A 174 11.90 17.62 -10.62
CA ASP A 174 12.55 18.83 -10.10
C ASP A 174 13.65 18.41 -9.12
N ALA A 175 14.88 18.76 -9.45
CA ALA A 175 16.05 18.39 -8.65
C ALA A 175 16.10 19.09 -7.28
N ASP A 176 15.39 20.21 -7.12
CA ASP A 176 15.32 20.93 -5.85
C ASP A 176 14.25 20.33 -4.89
N GLU A 177 13.34 19.51 -5.42
CA GLU A 177 12.22 18.92 -4.69
C GLU A 177 12.47 17.49 -4.21
N ILE A 178 13.48 16.79 -4.77
CA ILE A 178 13.80 15.40 -4.45
C ILE A 178 15.30 15.17 -4.35
N GLU A 179 15.75 14.71 -3.18
CA GLU A 179 17.12 14.23 -3.00
C GLU A 179 17.21 12.74 -3.36
N ILE A 180 18.19 12.36 -4.19
CA ILE A 180 18.44 10.96 -4.59
C ILE A 180 19.81 10.54 -4.07
N VAL A 181 19.84 9.45 -3.29
CA VAL A 181 21.06 8.90 -2.69
C VAL A 181 21.19 7.43 -3.05
N ASN A 182 22.31 7.06 -3.67
CA ASN A 182 22.64 5.67 -3.96
C ASN A 182 23.49 5.08 -2.83
N VAL A 183 23.13 3.91 -2.34
CA VAL A 183 23.81 3.19 -1.25
C VAL A 183 24.09 1.74 -1.64
N THR A 184 24.96 1.08 -0.88
CA THR A 184 25.41 -0.28 -1.20
C THR A 184 24.70 -1.38 -0.42
N ASN A 185 24.14 -1.06 0.74
CA ASN A 185 23.48 -2.01 1.65
C ASN A 185 22.35 -1.35 2.46
N MET A 186 21.59 -2.14 3.20
CA MET A 186 20.44 -1.67 3.98
C MET A 186 20.85 -0.88 5.22
N GLU A 187 21.97 -1.21 5.84
CA GLU A 187 22.53 -0.50 6.99
C GLU A 187 22.83 0.95 6.61
N GLU A 188 23.49 1.14 5.47
CA GLU A 188 23.77 2.47 4.90
C GLU A 188 22.46 3.20 4.55
N ALA A 189 21.48 2.51 3.95
CA ALA A 189 20.20 3.09 3.62
C ALA A 189 19.47 3.63 4.86
N VAL A 190 19.46 2.86 5.94
CA VAL A 190 18.83 3.28 7.22
C VAL A 190 19.62 4.43 7.86
N ALA A 191 20.96 4.42 7.78
CA ALA A 191 21.79 5.50 8.29
C ALA A 191 21.51 6.82 7.55
N VAL A 192 21.46 6.80 6.21
CA VAL A 192 21.10 7.96 5.39
C VAL A 192 19.68 8.44 5.70
N ALA A 193 18.72 7.52 5.79
CA ALA A 193 17.34 7.86 6.15
C ALA A 193 17.27 8.59 7.49
N ARG A 194 18.01 8.11 8.50
CA ARG A 194 18.07 8.74 9.83
C ARG A 194 18.74 10.12 9.80
N GLU A 195 19.85 10.26 9.06
CA GLU A 195 20.60 11.51 8.96
C GLU A 195 19.81 12.63 8.27
N ARG A 196 19.06 12.27 7.20
CA ARG A 196 18.37 13.22 6.31
C ARG A 196 16.91 13.48 6.69
N SER A 197 16.34 12.68 7.61
CA SER A 197 14.96 12.87 8.05
C SER A 197 14.88 13.79 9.26
N THR A 198 13.77 14.52 9.37
CA THR A 198 13.47 15.43 10.44
C THR A 198 12.16 15.09 11.12
N LYS A 199 11.91 15.64 12.31
CA LYS A 199 10.66 15.43 13.06
C LYS A 199 9.42 15.68 12.19
N GLY A 200 8.51 14.73 12.17
CA GLY A 200 7.29 14.73 11.36
C GLY A 200 7.43 13.91 10.07
N ASP A 201 8.64 13.51 9.70
CA ASP A 201 8.87 12.71 8.50
C ASP A 201 8.41 11.28 8.67
N ILE A 202 8.20 10.67 7.50
CA ILE A 202 7.90 9.24 7.34
C ILE A 202 9.01 8.64 6.48
N VAL A 203 9.61 7.56 6.98
CA VAL A 203 10.54 6.72 6.24
C VAL A 203 9.88 5.39 5.98
N SER A 204 9.82 4.94 4.73
CA SER A 204 9.25 3.65 4.37
C SER A 204 10.22 2.81 3.52
N LEU A 205 10.44 1.57 3.95
CA LEU A 205 11.04 0.57 3.07
C LEU A 205 9.99 0.14 2.06
N SER A 206 10.06 0.66 0.83
CA SER A 206 9.09 0.42 -0.24
C SER A 206 9.84 0.13 -1.54
N PRO A 207 10.37 -1.09 -1.67
CA PRO A 207 11.45 -1.39 -2.58
C PRO A 207 11.10 -1.32 -4.06
N ALA A 208 9.82 -1.37 -4.45
CA ALA A 208 9.38 -1.44 -5.85
C ALA A 208 10.01 -2.59 -6.66
N SER A 209 10.83 -3.43 -6.02
CA SER A 209 11.66 -4.47 -6.60
C SER A 209 11.66 -5.73 -5.73
N ALA A 210 12.01 -6.87 -6.32
CA ALA A 210 12.19 -8.10 -5.55
C ALA A 210 13.41 -8.02 -4.63
N SER A 211 13.44 -8.90 -3.64
CA SER A 211 14.53 -8.98 -2.66
C SER A 211 15.70 -9.87 -3.11
N PHE A 212 15.47 -10.72 -4.12
CA PHE A 212 16.48 -11.69 -4.59
C PHE A 212 17.79 -11.00 -5.00
N GLY A 213 18.88 -11.73 -4.89
CA GLY A 213 20.23 -11.21 -5.15
C GLY A 213 20.92 -10.63 -3.92
N LEU A 214 20.22 -9.81 -3.14
CA LEU A 214 20.72 -9.28 -1.86
C LEU A 214 20.22 -10.08 -0.65
N TYR A 215 19.00 -10.61 -0.72
CA TYR A 215 18.32 -11.35 0.35
C TYR A 215 17.62 -12.59 -0.20
N LYS A 216 17.39 -13.61 0.63
CA LYS A 216 16.67 -14.84 0.24
C LYS A 216 15.20 -14.57 -0.11
N ASN A 217 14.58 -13.67 0.63
CA ASN A 217 13.16 -13.31 0.51
C ASN A 217 12.91 -11.89 1.01
N PHE A 218 11.67 -11.42 0.93
CA PHE A 218 11.28 -10.08 1.39
C PHE A 218 11.22 -9.95 2.92
N GLU A 219 11.07 -11.08 3.64
CA GLU A 219 11.08 -11.11 5.10
C GLU A 219 12.48 -10.86 5.65
N GLU A 220 13.51 -11.45 5.02
CA GLU A 220 14.91 -11.21 5.41
C GLU A 220 15.33 -9.77 5.12
N ARG A 221 14.87 -9.19 4.01
CA ARG A 221 15.07 -7.77 3.71
C ARG A 221 14.37 -6.88 4.72
#